data_60a425f3b1217db309f740176e103509
#
_entry.id   60a425f3b1217db309f740176e103509
#
_cell.length_a   1.000
_cell.length_b   1.000
_cell.length_c   1.000
_cell.angle_alpha   90.00
_cell.angle_beta   90.00
_cell.angle_gamma   90.00
#
_symmetry.space_group_name_H-M   'P 1'
#
loop_
_entity.id
_entity.type
_entity.pdbx_description
1 polymer ?
#
loop_
_entity_poly.entity_id
_entity_poly.type
_entity_poly.pdbx_seq_one_letter_code
_entity_poly.pdbx_strand_id
1 'polypeptide(L)'
;MPDGFLALVLHAHLPYLRHPEGKEHLEERWLFEAVTECYLPLLKVLEGLVADGVDFRLTISLSPPLLAMFTDPLLMERYGKYLDALVELGEKEVRRTARLPEFHPLALYYLENFLEIKKAFYEDYGANVISGFKSLAASGKVELITTAATHGYLPLMSSAEARRAQVAAGLQFFSNSTGIRPPGFWLPECGYVPGLEEILGEQGLRYFFTEAHCVLHSRPRPRFGVYMPVFCGGGRRAVAAFARDPLSSRQVWDRHAGYPGDPAYREFYRDIGYDLDLDYLGPSLPGRIRVDTGFKYYRITGRGPLHEKEPYRPEEARARAAEHAADFVLRKKEQISRLKAEVPAPVVVAPYDAELFGHWWYEGPRWLDCLCRYAGDQKDFRMVTPSEYLAARTELQTVELSPGSWGEGGYHSVWLNEANDWLYRHLHRAEAKMSELADLAGEAAALEERALNQAAKELLLAQSSDWAFIIKAGTAVEYAKFRFINHLQNFNALAGQLERREIDEEFVFRIEQSGGAFPVPDYRLYSRRARVGLKKPFSGSSRRYRVMILSWEYPPVIVGGLSRHVHDLAHALTGLGDEVHVLTCPHKGQG
;
A
#
# COMPACT_ATOMS: atom_id res chain seq x y z
N MET A 1 33.59 9.47 5.93
CA MET A 1 32.11 9.37 5.83
C MET A 1 31.79 8.72 4.52
N PRO A 2 30.69 7.98 4.39
CA PRO A 2 30.30 7.41 3.10
C PRO A 2 29.99 8.54 2.10
N ASP A 3 30.14 8.23 0.80
CA ASP A 3 29.86 9.18 -0.28
C ASP A 3 28.35 9.50 -0.41
N GLY A 4 27.50 8.59 0.04
CA GLY A 4 26.05 8.73 0.05
C GLY A 4 25.34 7.54 0.70
N PHE A 5 24.04 7.46 0.50
CA PHE A 5 23.16 6.53 1.21
C PHE A 5 22.17 5.82 0.29
N LEU A 6 21.80 4.61 0.69
CA LEU A 6 20.69 3.84 0.10
C LEU A 6 19.60 3.63 1.16
N ALA A 7 18.41 4.14 0.91
CA ALA A 7 17.21 3.88 1.71
C ALA A 7 16.33 2.88 0.98
N LEU A 8 16.38 1.61 1.40
CA LEU A 8 15.52 0.55 0.89
C LEU A 8 14.24 0.51 1.72
N VAL A 9 13.09 0.49 1.05
CA VAL A 9 11.76 0.54 1.68
C VAL A 9 10.88 -0.56 1.11
N LEU A 10 10.27 -1.35 1.98
CA LEU A 10 9.28 -2.34 1.60
C LEU A 10 7.90 -1.93 2.14
N HIS A 11 6.92 -1.90 1.26
CA HIS A 11 5.53 -1.64 1.63
C HIS A 11 4.75 -2.95 1.61
N ALA A 12 4.31 -3.41 2.78
CA ALA A 12 3.54 -4.63 2.97
C ALA A 12 2.05 -4.29 3.13
N HIS A 13 1.26 -4.68 2.14
CA HIS A 13 -0.16 -4.37 2.11
C HIS A 13 -0.97 -5.41 1.34
N LEU A 14 -2.13 -5.76 1.91
CA LEU A 14 -3.23 -6.45 1.24
C LEU A 14 -4.54 -5.81 1.69
N PRO A 15 -5.60 -5.84 0.85
CA PRO A 15 -6.94 -5.44 1.27
C PRO A 15 -7.40 -6.29 2.46
N TYR A 16 -8.36 -5.78 3.23
CA TYR A 16 -8.92 -6.56 4.33
C TYR A 16 -9.82 -7.67 3.81
N LEU A 17 -9.31 -8.91 3.81
CA LEU A 17 -9.88 -10.08 3.10
C LEU A 17 -10.78 -10.97 3.96
N ARG A 18 -10.93 -10.67 5.25
CA ARG A 18 -11.72 -11.51 6.16
C ARG A 18 -13.16 -11.68 5.70
N HIS A 19 -13.61 -12.91 5.68
CA HIS A 19 -15.00 -13.30 5.45
C HIS A 19 -15.63 -13.86 6.74
N PRO A 20 -16.95 -13.69 6.92
CA PRO A 20 -17.66 -14.30 8.05
C PRO A 20 -17.48 -15.82 8.09
N GLU A 21 -17.71 -16.40 9.26
CA GLU A 21 -17.54 -17.84 9.49
C GLU A 21 -18.37 -18.70 8.54
N GLY A 22 -17.85 -19.88 8.21
CA GLY A 22 -18.60 -21.00 7.63
C GLY A 22 -18.24 -21.43 6.22
N LYS A 23 -17.50 -20.65 5.41
CA LYS A 23 -17.06 -21.05 4.06
C LYS A 23 -15.62 -20.62 3.81
N GLU A 24 -14.86 -21.45 3.10
CA GLU A 24 -13.58 -21.04 2.51
C GLU A 24 -13.85 -20.07 1.38
N HIS A 25 -13.16 -18.94 1.39
CA HIS A 25 -13.22 -17.92 0.36
C HIS A 25 -11.88 -17.85 -0.38
N LEU A 26 -11.96 -17.83 -1.71
CA LEU A 26 -10.77 -17.86 -2.57
C LEU A 26 -9.85 -16.66 -2.35
N GLU A 27 -10.45 -15.52 -2.02
CA GLU A 27 -9.70 -14.27 -1.81
C GLU A 27 -8.84 -14.30 -0.55
N GLU A 28 -9.19 -15.08 0.47
CA GLU A 28 -8.35 -15.25 1.67
C GLU A 28 -7.01 -15.92 1.32
N ARG A 29 -6.94 -16.66 0.20
CA ARG A 29 -5.70 -17.24 -0.30
C ARG A 29 -4.64 -16.20 -0.66
N TRP A 30 -5.04 -15.00 -1.06
CA TRP A 30 -4.07 -13.92 -1.31
C TRP A 30 -3.23 -13.62 -0.07
N LEU A 31 -3.88 -13.62 1.11
CA LEU A 31 -3.15 -13.52 2.38
C LEU A 31 -2.27 -14.74 2.63
N PHE A 32 -2.81 -15.95 2.45
CA PHE A 32 -2.09 -17.19 2.75
C PHE A 32 -0.87 -17.37 1.85
N GLU A 33 -1.00 -17.08 0.59
CA GLU A 33 0.08 -17.09 -0.40
C GLU A 33 1.14 -16.03 -0.06
N ALA A 34 0.75 -14.81 0.28
CA ALA A 34 1.67 -13.76 0.68
C ALA A 34 2.41 -14.07 1.98
N VAL A 35 1.75 -14.66 2.97
CA VAL A 35 2.41 -15.11 4.21
C VAL A 35 3.43 -16.21 3.92
N THR A 36 3.06 -17.18 3.09
CA THR A 36 3.88 -18.36 2.76
C THR A 36 5.08 -18.01 1.88
N GLU A 37 4.87 -17.19 0.83
CA GLU A 37 5.89 -16.94 -0.19
C GLU A 37 6.69 -15.65 0.07
N CYS A 38 6.12 -14.67 0.80
CA CYS A 38 6.73 -13.37 1.03
C CYS A 38 7.06 -13.13 2.51
N TYR A 39 6.07 -12.98 3.39
CA TYR A 39 6.34 -12.41 4.72
C TYR A 39 7.18 -13.31 5.62
N LEU A 40 6.89 -14.61 5.71
CA LEU A 40 7.71 -15.54 6.49
C LEU A 40 9.12 -15.73 5.90
N PRO A 41 9.30 -15.90 4.58
CA PRO A 41 10.63 -15.89 3.97
C PRO A 41 11.42 -14.59 4.20
N LEU A 42 10.78 -13.42 4.14
CA LEU A 42 11.43 -12.14 4.43
C LEU A 42 11.90 -12.06 5.89
N LEU A 43 11.04 -12.45 6.84
CA LEU A 43 11.40 -12.49 8.26
C LEU A 43 12.62 -13.38 8.48
N LYS A 44 12.62 -14.62 7.94
CA LYS A 44 13.76 -15.55 8.04
C LYS A 44 15.05 -14.95 7.49
N VAL A 45 14.99 -14.32 6.31
CA VAL A 45 16.15 -13.66 5.69
C VAL A 45 16.69 -12.55 6.58
N LEU A 46 15.82 -11.65 7.03
CA LEU A 46 16.23 -10.48 7.81
C LEU A 46 16.76 -10.88 9.20
N GLU A 47 16.15 -11.85 9.84
CA GLU A 47 16.64 -12.42 11.12
C GLU A 47 18.00 -13.10 10.94
N GLY A 48 18.19 -13.83 9.82
CA GLY A 48 19.49 -14.41 9.46
C GLY A 48 20.58 -13.34 9.29
N LEU A 49 20.25 -12.24 8.61
CA LEU A 49 21.18 -11.09 8.45
C LEU A 49 21.53 -10.44 9.80
N VAL A 50 20.56 -10.33 10.72
CA VAL A 50 20.81 -9.84 12.09
C VAL A 50 21.72 -10.81 12.86
N ALA A 51 21.45 -12.11 12.80
CA ALA A 51 22.24 -13.15 13.49
C ALA A 51 23.68 -13.19 12.98
N ASP A 52 23.89 -13.00 11.68
CA ASP A 52 25.21 -12.94 11.04
C ASP A 52 25.94 -11.60 11.26
N GLY A 53 25.31 -10.63 11.94
CA GLY A 53 25.91 -9.32 12.23
C GLY A 53 26.06 -8.41 11.02
N VAL A 54 25.32 -8.63 9.94
CA VAL A 54 25.39 -7.81 8.71
C VAL A 54 24.98 -6.36 9.01
N ASP A 55 25.74 -5.39 8.47
CA ASP A 55 25.40 -3.97 8.63
C ASP A 55 24.45 -3.51 7.51
N PHE A 56 23.18 -3.75 7.73
CA PHE A 56 22.10 -3.30 6.84
C PHE A 56 21.11 -2.39 7.57
N ARG A 57 20.34 -1.62 6.81
CA ARG A 57 19.17 -0.88 7.26
C ARG A 57 18.04 -1.04 6.27
N LEU A 58 16.84 -1.19 6.77
CA LEU A 58 15.63 -1.36 5.97
C LEU A 58 14.47 -0.63 6.64
N THR A 59 13.55 -0.09 5.84
CA THR A 59 12.26 0.43 6.34
C THR A 59 11.15 -0.47 5.83
N ILE A 60 10.24 -0.89 6.73
CA ILE A 60 9.08 -1.70 6.35
C ILE A 60 7.81 -0.95 6.76
N SER A 61 6.94 -0.70 5.80
CA SER A 61 5.59 -0.20 6.03
C SER A 61 4.64 -1.39 6.19
N LEU A 62 3.98 -1.51 7.33
CA LEU A 62 2.95 -2.52 7.59
C LEU A 62 1.58 -1.85 7.59
N SER A 63 0.71 -2.24 6.66
CA SER A 63 -0.64 -1.67 6.59
C SER A 63 -1.53 -2.17 7.71
N PRO A 64 -2.45 -1.33 8.24
CA PRO A 64 -3.39 -1.74 9.26
C PRO A 64 -4.28 -2.92 8.86
N PRO A 65 -4.78 -3.06 7.61
CA PRO A 65 -5.49 -4.25 7.17
C PRO A 65 -4.67 -5.53 7.33
N LEU A 66 -3.40 -5.49 6.94
CA LEU A 66 -2.50 -6.64 7.07
C LEU A 66 -2.26 -7.01 8.54
N LEU A 67 -2.00 -6.02 9.40
CA LEU A 67 -1.86 -6.24 10.84
C LEU A 67 -3.13 -6.82 11.47
N ALA A 68 -4.31 -6.35 11.03
CA ALA A 68 -5.59 -6.88 11.49
C ALA A 68 -5.76 -8.35 11.10
N MET A 69 -5.38 -8.71 9.87
CA MET A 69 -5.46 -10.10 9.41
C MET A 69 -4.48 -11.02 10.13
N PHE A 70 -3.27 -10.55 10.46
CA PHE A 70 -2.30 -11.31 11.25
C PHE A 70 -2.73 -11.55 12.70
N THR A 71 -3.64 -10.74 13.22
CA THR A 71 -4.19 -10.88 14.59
C THR A 71 -5.57 -11.53 14.62
N ASP A 72 -6.17 -11.83 13.46
CA ASP A 72 -7.48 -12.48 13.38
C ASP A 72 -7.36 -13.99 13.63
N PRO A 73 -7.92 -14.53 14.73
CA PRO A 73 -7.78 -15.94 15.06
C PRO A 73 -8.34 -16.87 13.98
N LEU A 74 -9.45 -16.47 13.33
CA LEU A 74 -10.08 -17.27 12.28
C LEU A 74 -9.19 -17.38 11.05
N LEU A 75 -8.58 -16.26 10.61
CA LEU A 75 -7.68 -16.26 9.47
C LEU A 75 -6.40 -17.06 9.76
N MET A 76 -5.84 -16.95 10.98
CA MET A 76 -4.66 -17.69 11.35
C MET A 76 -4.93 -19.19 11.49
N GLU A 77 -6.10 -19.59 11.97
CA GLU A 77 -6.54 -20.99 11.97
C GLU A 77 -6.67 -21.53 10.54
N ARG A 78 -7.32 -20.76 9.64
CA ARG A 78 -7.47 -21.12 8.23
C ARG A 78 -6.13 -21.20 7.51
N TYR A 79 -5.21 -20.28 7.83
CA TYR A 79 -3.85 -20.33 7.31
C TYR A 79 -3.10 -21.61 7.74
N GLY A 80 -3.27 -22.03 9.01
CA GLY A 80 -2.71 -23.30 9.47
C GLY A 80 -3.22 -24.50 8.67
N LYS A 81 -4.53 -24.55 8.39
CA LYS A 81 -5.13 -25.60 7.54
C LYS A 81 -4.62 -25.54 6.10
N TYR A 82 -4.39 -24.33 5.58
CA TYR A 82 -3.78 -24.14 4.27
C TYR A 82 -2.35 -24.71 4.21
N LEU A 83 -1.52 -24.48 5.24
CA LEU A 83 -0.18 -25.06 5.33
C LEU A 83 -0.21 -26.59 5.42
N ASP A 84 -1.17 -27.14 6.16
CA ASP A 84 -1.36 -28.60 6.25
C ASP A 84 -1.67 -29.18 4.87
N ALA A 85 -2.57 -28.56 4.13
CA ALA A 85 -2.95 -28.97 2.76
C ALA A 85 -1.77 -28.86 1.77
N LEU A 86 -0.91 -27.83 1.91
CA LEU A 86 0.31 -27.70 1.10
C LEU A 86 1.29 -28.84 1.36
N VAL A 87 1.51 -29.20 2.62
CA VAL A 87 2.40 -30.31 3.00
C VAL A 87 1.85 -31.65 2.49
N GLU A 88 0.56 -31.91 2.66
CA GLU A 88 -0.10 -33.13 2.15
C GLU A 88 0.01 -33.24 0.62
N LEU A 89 -0.22 -32.14 -0.10
CA LEU A 89 -0.05 -32.09 -1.55
C LEU A 89 1.42 -32.32 -1.92
N GLY A 90 2.37 -31.75 -1.16
CA GLY A 90 3.82 -31.94 -1.36
C GLY A 90 4.23 -33.40 -1.25
N GLU A 91 3.76 -34.10 -0.21
CA GLU A 91 4.01 -35.54 -0.06
C GLU A 91 3.42 -36.35 -1.22
N LYS A 92 2.24 -35.95 -1.71
CA LYS A 92 1.59 -36.56 -2.87
C LYS A 92 2.38 -36.32 -4.14
N GLU A 93 2.91 -35.11 -4.34
CA GLU A 93 3.75 -34.74 -5.48
C GLU A 93 5.09 -35.47 -5.48
N VAL A 94 5.74 -35.66 -4.33
CA VAL A 94 6.96 -36.47 -4.21
C VAL A 94 6.70 -37.90 -4.68
N ARG A 95 5.56 -38.52 -4.30
CA ARG A 95 5.19 -39.86 -4.76
C ARG A 95 4.88 -39.90 -6.27
N ARG A 96 4.13 -38.91 -6.79
CA ARG A 96 3.78 -38.82 -8.22
C ARG A 96 5.03 -38.68 -9.11
N THR A 97 5.95 -37.85 -8.68
CA THR A 97 7.15 -37.50 -9.47
C THR A 97 8.30 -38.49 -9.33
N ALA A 98 8.20 -39.52 -8.48
CA ALA A 98 9.30 -40.44 -8.18
C ALA A 98 10.01 -41.08 -9.39
N ARG A 99 9.32 -41.15 -10.54
CA ARG A 99 9.86 -41.64 -11.83
C ARG A 99 10.10 -40.52 -12.86
N LEU A 100 10.00 -39.25 -12.45
CA LEU A 100 10.18 -38.08 -13.30
C LEU A 100 11.44 -37.32 -12.85
N PRO A 101 12.63 -37.66 -13.37
CA PRO A 101 13.90 -37.16 -12.85
C PRO A 101 14.04 -35.62 -12.88
N GLU A 102 13.33 -34.96 -13.79
CA GLU A 102 13.33 -33.49 -13.88
C GLU A 102 12.46 -32.82 -12.81
N PHE A 103 11.40 -33.48 -12.32
CA PHE A 103 10.44 -32.89 -11.40
C PHE A 103 10.52 -33.42 -9.96
N HIS A 104 11.08 -34.62 -9.78
CA HIS A 104 11.19 -35.19 -8.44
C HIS A 104 12.03 -34.33 -7.46
N PRO A 105 13.20 -33.80 -7.87
CA PRO A 105 13.96 -32.87 -7.02
C PRO A 105 13.17 -31.59 -6.67
N LEU A 106 12.34 -31.12 -7.60
CA LEU A 106 11.49 -29.93 -7.35
C LEU A 106 10.35 -30.23 -6.38
N ALA A 107 9.74 -31.42 -6.47
CA ALA A 107 8.72 -31.82 -5.51
C ALA A 107 9.28 -31.91 -4.07
N LEU A 108 10.47 -32.47 -3.92
CA LEU A 108 11.19 -32.50 -2.64
C LEU A 108 11.51 -31.07 -2.14
N TYR A 109 12.04 -30.22 -3.01
CA TYR A 109 12.35 -28.83 -2.71
C TYR A 109 11.12 -28.06 -2.19
N TYR A 110 9.96 -28.18 -2.84
CA TYR A 110 8.74 -27.53 -2.39
C TYR A 110 8.23 -28.10 -1.06
N LEU A 111 8.25 -29.43 -0.90
CA LEU A 111 7.84 -30.06 0.36
C LEU A 111 8.71 -29.57 1.53
N GLU A 112 10.03 -29.53 1.36
CA GLU A 112 10.97 -29.02 2.37
C GLU A 112 10.68 -27.57 2.71
N ASN A 113 10.49 -26.70 1.70
CA ASN A 113 10.13 -25.30 1.92
C ASN A 113 8.83 -25.14 2.71
N PHE A 114 7.77 -25.88 2.35
CA PHE A 114 6.50 -25.76 3.07
C PHE A 114 6.58 -26.30 4.51
N LEU A 115 7.37 -27.35 4.75
CA LEU A 115 7.66 -27.84 6.10
C LEU A 115 8.41 -26.78 6.93
N GLU A 116 9.41 -26.12 6.33
CA GLU A 116 10.13 -25.01 6.98
C GLU A 116 9.22 -23.81 7.29
N ILE A 117 8.36 -23.42 6.37
CA ILE A 117 7.40 -22.33 6.58
C ILE A 117 6.40 -22.68 7.68
N LYS A 118 5.89 -23.93 7.67
CA LYS A 118 4.99 -24.40 8.72
C LYS A 118 5.66 -24.41 10.08
N LYS A 119 6.91 -24.86 10.15
CA LYS A 119 7.72 -24.81 11.37
C LYS A 119 7.91 -23.37 11.84
N ALA A 120 8.33 -22.47 10.95
CA ALA A 120 8.50 -21.06 11.28
C ALA A 120 7.20 -20.44 11.83
N PHE A 121 6.07 -20.67 11.18
CA PHE A 121 4.78 -20.15 11.61
C PHE A 121 4.41 -20.60 13.04
N TYR A 122 4.51 -21.90 13.33
CA TYR A 122 4.09 -22.43 14.63
C TYR A 122 5.15 -22.34 15.72
N GLU A 123 6.40 -22.70 15.40
CA GLU A 123 7.46 -22.83 16.42
C GLU A 123 8.22 -21.52 16.61
N ASP A 124 8.63 -20.83 15.52
CA ASP A 124 9.46 -19.64 15.64
C ASP A 124 8.61 -18.40 16.00
N TYR A 125 7.40 -18.27 15.42
CA TYR A 125 6.54 -17.11 15.63
C TYR A 125 5.29 -17.38 16.49
N GLY A 126 5.00 -18.64 16.87
CA GLY A 126 3.84 -18.98 17.71
C GLY A 126 2.51 -18.56 17.09
N ALA A 127 2.35 -18.69 15.76
CA ALA A 127 1.22 -18.22 14.95
C ALA A 127 1.00 -16.69 15.01
N ASN A 128 2.00 -15.91 15.39
CA ASN A 128 1.97 -14.46 15.51
C ASN A 128 3.04 -13.82 14.63
N VAL A 129 2.73 -13.61 13.35
CA VAL A 129 3.67 -13.03 12.35
C VAL A 129 4.18 -11.63 12.76
N ILE A 130 3.38 -10.87 13.52
CA ILE A 130 3.78 -9.52 13.99
C ILE A 130 4.98 -9.61 14.94
N SER A 131 5.12 -10.71 15.70
CA SER A 131 6.23 -10.87 16.63
C SER A 131 7.60 -10.83 15.94
N GLY A 132 7.73 -11.42 14.75
CA GLY A 132 8.93 -11.35 13.93
C GLY A 132 9.29 -9.92 13.51
N PHE A 133 8.32 -9.15 13.00
CA PHE A 133 8.54 -7.74 12.65
C PHE A 133 8.94 -6.90 13.86
N LYS A 134 8.33 -7.13 15.02
CA LYS A 134 8.71 -6.45 16.28
C LYS A 134 10.14 -6.78 16.71
N SER A 135 10.53 -8.03 16.59
CA SER A 135 11.91 -8.49 16.88
C SER A 135 12.93 -7.80 15.98
N LEU A 136 12.65 -7.72 14.68
CA LEU A 136 13.48 -7.00 13.72
C LEU A 136 13.59 -5.50 14.04
N ALA A 137 12.49 -4.85 14.43
CA ALA A 137 12.52 -3.46 14.85
C ALA A 137 13.37 -3.27 16.12
N ALA A 138 13.24 -4.17 17.09
CA ALA A 138 14.03 -4.14 18.33
C ALA A 138 15.54 -4.32 18.08
N SER A 139 15.95 -5.00 17.01
CA SER A 139 17.37 -5.12 16.62
C SER A 139 18.01 -3.79 16.17
N GLY A 140 17.19 -2.77 15.89
CA GLY A 140 17.64 -1.48 15.35
C GLY A 140 18.07 -1.53 13.88
N LYS A 141 17.89 -2.66 13.20
CA LYS A 141 18.21 -2.82 11.76
C LYS A 141 17.03 -2.48 10.86
N VAL A 142 15.81 -2.59 11.36
CA VAL A 142 14.57 -2.34 10.61
C VAL A 142 13.76 -1.24 11.27
N GLU A 143 13.39 -0.21 10.51
CA GLU A 143 12.46 0.82 10.93
C GLU A 143 11.05 0.45 10.47
N LEU A 144 10.11 0.32 11.40
CA LEU A 144 8.72 0.04 11.08
C LEU A 144 7.92 1.34 10.97
N ILE A 145 7.16 1.46 9.90
CA ILE A 145 6.20 2.54 9.65
C ILE A 145 4.85 1.97 9.24
N THR A 146 3.88 2.83 9.02
CA THR A 146 2.53 2.42 8.60
C THR A 146 1.97 3.32 7.50
N THR A 147 0.72 3.07 7.12
CA THR A 147 -0.05 3.78 6.11
C THR A 147 -1.45 4.14 6.63
N ALA A 148 -2.34 4.63 5.76
CA ALA A 148 -3.73 4.93 6.09
C ALA A 148 -4.50 3.69 6.59
N ALA A 149 -5.53 3.90 7.42
CA ALA A 149 -6.26 2.86 8.15
C ALA A 149 -6.74 1.69 7.29
N THR A 150 -7.14 1.95 6.05
CA THR A 150 -7.57 0.94 5.07
C THR A 150 -6.85 1.10 3.75
N HIS A 151 -5.64 1.68 3.78
CA HIS A 151 -4.94 2.06 2.55
C HIS A 151 -5.80 2.95 1.63
N GLY A 152 -6.69 3.77 2.23
CA GLY A 152 -7.59 4.64 1.47
C GLY A 152 -6.83 5.66 0.63
N TYR A 153 -7.24 5.85 -0.64
CA TYR A 153 -6.56 6.75 -1.55
C TYR A 153 -6.82 8.22 -1.19
N LEU A 154 -5.98 8.79 -0.33
CA LEU A 154 -6.15 10.10 0.29
C LEU A 154 -6.38 11.25 -0.71
N PRO A 155 -5.73 11.29 -1.91
CA PRO A 155 -5.94 12.37 -2.86
C PRO A 155 -7.39 12.55 -3.33
N LEU A 156 -8.16 11.48 -3.42
CA LEU A 156 -9.54 11.52 -3.94
C LEU A 156 -10.61 11.61 -2.83
N MET A 157 -10.22 11.69 -1.56
CA MET A 157 -11.16 11.99 -0.48
C MET A 157 -11.56 13.46 -0.52
N SER A 158 -12.86 13.74 -0.39
CA SER A 158 -13.41 15.09 -0.54
C SER A 158 -13.18 15.99 0.68
N SER A 159 -13.02 15.41 1.87
CA SER A 159 -12.91 16.16 3.12
C SER A 159 -11.58 15.97 3.84
N ALA A 160 -11.09 17.01 4.50
CA ALA A 160 -9.91 16.93 5.36
C ALA A 160 -10.16 16.03 6.58
N GLU A 161 -11.39 15.95 7.03
CA GLU A 161 -11.85 15.09 8.15
C GLU A 161 -11.68 13.61 7.77
N ALA A 162 -12.10 13.20 6.58
CA ALA A 162 -11.93 11.83 6.10
C ALA A 162 -10.45 11.47 5.95
N ARG A 163 -9.62 12.36 5.37
CA ARG A 163 -8.17 12.16 5.29
C ARG A 163 -7.54 12.03 6.67
N ARG A 164 -7.92 12.88 7.62
CA ARG A 164 -7.44 12.84 9.01
C ARG A 164 -7.85 11.55 9.70
N ALA A 165 -9.09 11.11 9.52
CA ALA A 165 -9.58 9.86 10.09
C ALA A 165 -8.77 8.65 9.60
N GLN A 166 -8.51 8.57 8.29
CA GLN A 166 -7.67 7.53 7.71
C GLN A 166 -6.24 7.53 8.28
N VAL A 167 -5.62 8.70 8.41
CA VAL A 167 -4.25 8.80 8.95
C VAL A 167 -4.24 8.47 10.45
N ALA A 168 -5.10 9.11 11.24
CA ALA A 168 -5.10 8.95 12.70
C ALA A 168 -5.48 7.53 13.13
N ALA A 169 -6.52 6.94 12.54
CA ALA A 169 -6.92 5.57 12.85
C ALA A 169 -5.82 4.56 12.44
N GLY A 170 -5.16 4.78 11.30
CA GLY A 170 -4.04 3.94 10.86
C GLY A 170 -2.88 3.96 11.86
N LEU A 171 -2.47 5.14 12.31
CA LEU A 171 -1.42 5.31 13.31
C LEU A 171 -1.78 4.69 14.66
N GLN A 172 -3.02 4.89 15.12
CA GLN A 172 -3.49 4.33 16.38
C GLN A 172 -3.48 2.80 16.34
N PHE A 173 -4.00 2.23 15.26
CA PHE A 173 -4.04 0.79 15.13
C PHE A 173 -2.64 0.16 15.04
N PHE A 174 -1.76 0.73 14.22
CA PHE A 174 -0.38 0.27 14.14
C PHE A 174 0.31 0.32 15.50
N SER A 175 0.16 1.44 16.25
CA SER A 175 0.77 1.58 17.57
C SER A 175 0.21 0.59 18.59
N ASN A 176 -1.09 0.31 18.55
CA ASN A 176 -1.73 -0.68 19.42
C ASN A 176 -1.25 -2.11 19.11
N SER A 177 -1.08 -2.46 17.83
CA SER A 177 -0.68 -3.81 17.41
C SER A 177 0.81 -4.07 17.63
N THR A 178 1.66 -3.06 17.43
CA THR A 178 3.12 -3.22 17.47
C THR A 178 3.76 -2.73 18.76
N GLY A 179 3.13 -1.79 19.48
CA GLY A 179 3.72 -1.05 20.59
C GLY A 179 4.70 0.06 20.12
N ILE A 180 4.80 0.32 18.83
CA ILE A 180 5.73 1.26 18.22
C ILE A 180 4.96 2.50 17.73
N ARG A 181 5.48 3.70 18.02
CA ARG A 181 5.00 4.92 17.36
C ARG A 181 5.78 5.10 16.06
N PRO A 182 5.13 5.04 14.89
CA PRO A 182 5.84 5.12 13.62
C PRO A 182 6.37 6.53 13.38
N PRO A 183 7.64 6.69 12.99
CA PRO A 183 8.21 8.01 12.70
C PRO A 183 7.84 8.53 11.31
N GLY A 184 7.45 7.65 10.40
CA GLY A 184 7.15 7.94 9.01
C GLY A 184 5.83 7.33 8.57
N PHE A 185 5.44 7.70 7.35
CA PHE A 185 4.16 7.31 6.76
C PHE A 185 4.33 6.92 5.30
N TRP A 186 3.74 5.81 4.92
CA TRP A 186 3.59 5.45 3.54
C TRP A 186 2.27 6.05 3.02
N LEU A 187 2.35 7.03 2.12
CA LEU A 187 1.14 7.49 1.44
C LEU A 187 0.59 6.36 0.58
N PRO A 188 -0.68 5.95 0.73
CA PRO A 188 -1.28 4.97 -0.15
C PRO A 188 -1.00 5.33 -1.61
N GLU A 189 -0.38 4.38 -2.34
CA GLU A 189 -0.02 4.53 -3.75
C GLU A 189 0.98 5.67 -4.05
N CYS A 190 1.78 6.08 -3.08
CA CYS A 190 2.56 7.32 -3.11
C CYS A 190 1.72 8.56 -3.50
N GLY A 191 0.40 8.47 -3.29
CA GLY A 191 -0.58 9.48 -3.70
C GLY A 191 -0.50 10.74 -2.84
N TYR A 192 -0.14 11.86 -3.45
CA TYR A 192 0.00 13.14 -2.77
C TYR A 192 -0.88 14.22 -3.39
N VAL A 193 -1.49 15.02 -2.53
CA VAL A 193 -2.09 16.33 -2.85
C VAL A 193 -1.73 17.33 -1.76
N PRO A 194 -1.63 18.64 -2.08
CA PRO A 194 -1.34 19.68 -1.09
C PRO A 194 -2.29 19.64 0.10
N GLY A 195 -1.74 19.84 1.32
CA GLY A 195 -2.44 19.78 2.59
C GLY A 195 -2.36 18.43 3.30
N LEU A 196 -1.91 17.36 2.66
CA LEU A 196 -1.64 16.09 3.35
C LEU A 196 -0.48 16.21 4.33
N GLU A 197 0.56 16.97 4.00
CA GLU A 197 1.70 17.24 4.87
C GLU A 197 1.28 17.92 6.20
N GLU A 198 0.24 18.75 6.17
CA GLU A 198 -0.31 19.37 7.38
C GLU A 198 -0.94 18.32 8.29
N ILE A 199 -1.74 17.40 7.73
CA ILE A 199 -2.37 16.32 8.46
C ILE A 199 -1.31 15.39 9.06
N LEU A 200 -0.27 15.04 8.30
CA LEU A 200 0.83 14.20 8.76
C LEU A 200 1.62 14.88 9.88
N GLY A 201 1.93 16.17 9.72
CA GLY A 201 2.61 16.97 10.73
C GLY A 201 1.78 17.17 12.02
N GLU A 202 0.45 17.28 11.93
CA GLU A 202 -0.45 17.29 13.09
C GLU A 202 -0.36 16.01 13.90
N GLN A 203 -0.14 14.87 13.25
CA GLN A 203 0.04 13.57 13.89
C GLN A 203 1.47 13.33 14.42
N GLY A 204 2.37 14.28 14.20
CA GLY A 204 3.76 14.20 14.66
C GLY A 204 4.65 13.30 13.83
N LEU A 205 4.26 13.00 12.61
CA LEU A 205 5.07 12.26 11.65
C LEU A 205 6.22 13.12 11.15
N ARG A 206 7.38 12.51 10.91
CA ARG A 206 8.60 13.18 10.52
C ARG A 206 8.84 13.17 9.02
N TYR A 207 8.35 12.12 8.33
CA TYR A 207 8.54 11.94 6.91
C TYR A 207 7.45 11.08 6.26
N PHE A 208 7.40 11.16 4.94
CA PHE A 208 6.60 10.29 4.09
C PHE A 208 7.31 10.03 2.74
N PHE A 209 6.79 9.07 1.99
CA PHE A 209 7.29 8.75 0.66
C PHE A 209 6.34 9.25 -0.42
N THR A 210 6.90 9.69 -1.55
CA THR A 210 6.14 10.17 -2.71
C THR A 210 6.86 9.85 -4.02
N GLU A 211 6.19 10.11 -5.14
CA GLU A 211 6.75 9.87 -6.46
C GLU A 211 7.75 10.99 -6.87
N ALA A 212 8.69 10.63 -7.73
CA ALA A 212 9.75 11.53 -8.17
C ALA A 212 9.25 12.87 -8.71
N HIS A 213 8.23 12.84 -9.57
CA HIS A 213 7.72 14.07 -10.21
C HIS A 213 7.02 15.02 -9.22
N CYS A 214 6.48 14.52 -8.11
CA CYS A 214 5.92 15.38 -7.06
C CYS A 214 6.98 16.33 -6.50
N VAL A 215 8.21 15.84 -6.31
CA VAL A 215 9.34 16.64 -5.85
C VAL A 215 9.95 17.44 -6.99
N LEU A 216 10.19 16.84 -8.15
CA LEU A 216 10.84 17.52 -9.29
C LEU A 216 10.04 18.72 -9.82
N HIS A 217 8.71 18.70 -9.68
CA HIS A 217 7.83 19.79 -10.10
C HIS A 217 7.42 20.71 -8.95
N SER A 218 8.03 20.57 -7.77
CA SER A 218 7.76 21.41 -6.60
C SER A 218 8.12 22.88 -6.80
N ARG A 219 7.64 23.74 -5.89
CA ARG A 219 7.91 25.18 -5.87
C ARG A 219 8.47 25.59 -4.51
N PRO A 220 9.68 26.22 -4.45
CA PRO A 220 10.66 26.31 -5.53
C PRO A 220 11.16 24.92 -5.97
N ARG A 221 11.78 24.83 -7.16
CA ARG A 221 12.35 23.57 -7.63
C ARG A 221 13.41 23.05 -6.67
N PRO A 222 13.50 21.71 -6.47
CA PRO A 222 14.46 21.13 -5.55
C PRO A 222 15.89 21.31 -6.08
N ARG A 223 16.80 21.76 -5.20
CA ARG A 223 18.22 21.94 -5.56
C ARG A 223 18.89 20.65 -6.02
N PHE A 224 18.51 19.55 -5.38
CA PHE A 224 19.21 18.27 -5.49
C PHE A 224 18.30 17.17 -6.08
N GLY A 225 17.28 17.56 -6.85
CA GLY A 225 16.35 16.64 -7.45
C GLY A 225 15.68 15.74 -6.43
N VAL A 226 15.69 14.43 -6.69
CA VAL A 226 15.10 13.39 -5.82
C VAL A 226 16.10 12.81 -4.81
N TYR A 227 17.36 13.24 -4.88
CA TYR A 227 18.46 12.62 -4.14
C TYR A 227 18.73 13.28 -2.77
N MET A 228 17.89 14.20 -2.38
CA MET A 228 17.82 14.76 -1.03
C MET A 228 16.35 15.01 -0.72
N PRO A 229 15.85 14.57 0.45
CA PRO A 229 14.48 14.88 0.84
C PRO A 229 14.26 16.39 0.98
N VAL A 230 13.00 16.79 0.86
CA VAL A 230 12.59 18.19 1.00
C VAL A 230 11.58 18.32 2.13
N PHE A 231 11.57 19.45 2.84
CA PHE A 231 10.51 19.74 3.79
C PHE A 231 9.26 20.28 3.10
N CYS A 232 8.10 19.83 3.58
CA CYS A 232 6.77 20.30 3.19
C CYS A 232 6.06 20.83 4.43
N GLY A 233 5.20 21.85 4.23
CA GLY A 233 4.54 22.53 5.35
C GLY A 233 5.47 23.54 6.04
N GLY A 234 4.99 24.14 7.16
CA GLY A 234 5.67 25.24 7.84
C GLY A 234 6.01 24.99 9.31
N GLY A 235 7.13 25.56 9.76
CA GLY A 235 7.50 25.63 11.17
C GLY A 235 7.81 24.28 11.81
N ARG A 236 7.37 24.07 13.05
CA ARG A 236 7.64 22.86 13.85
C ARG A 236 6.92 21.59 13.35
N ARG A 237 6.01 21.73 12.40
CA ARG A 237 5.21 20.64 11.81
C ARG A 237 5.66 20.28 10.39
N ALA A 238 6.78 20.80 9.93
CA ALA A 238 7.33 20.43 8.64
C ALA A 238 7.63 18.93 8.59
N VAL A 239 7.19 18.28 7.51
CA VAL A 239 7.37 16.84 7.27
C VAL A 239 8.29 16.67 6.07
N ALA A 240 9.24 15.75 6.15
CA ALA A 240 10.17 15.50 5.06
C ALA A 240 9.56 14.56 4.02
N ALA A 241 9.59 14.94 2.75
CA ALA A 241 9.20 14.09 1.64
C ALA A 241 10.43 13.41 1.02
N PHE A 242 10.43 12.09 1.00
CA PHE A 242 11.41 11.26 0.31
C PHE A 242 10.84 10.81 -1.03
N ALA A 243 11.52 11.15 -2.12
CA ALA A 243 11.08 10.80 -3.47
C ALA A 243 11.68 9.48 -3.95
N ARG A 244 10.88 8.67 -4.63
CA ARG A 244 11.33 7.43 -5.26
C ARG A 244 12.42 7.71 -6.31
N ASP A 245 13.52 6.93 -6.28
CA ASP A 245 14.52 6.94 -7.35
C ASP A 245 14.03 6.17 -8.59
N PRO A 246 13.85 6.84 -9.75
CA PRO A 246 13.36 6.18 -10.95
C PRO A 246 14.28 5.07 -11.49
N LEU A 247 15.60 5.18 -11.26
CA LEU A 247 16.54 4.17 -11.74
C LEU A 247 16.43 2.87 -10.94
N SER A 248 16.37 2.95 -9.61
CA SER A 248 16.15 1.79 -8.74
C SER A 248 14.82 1.12 -9.04
N SER A 249 13.77 1.92 -9.26
CA SER A 249 12.46 1.43 -9.61
C SER A 249 12.47 0.61 -10.91
N ARG A 250 13.09 1.14 -11.97
CA ARG A 250 13.19 0.47 -13.27
C ARG A 250 13.96 -0.85 -13.18
N GLN A 251 15.04 -0.93 -12.39
CA GLN A 251 15.84 -2.14 -12.25
C GLN A 251 15.03 -3.33 -11.70
N VAL A 252 14.00 -3.08 -10.91
CA VAL A 252 13.22 -4.12 -10.23
C VAL A 252 11.80 -4.26 -10.82
N TRP A 253 11.11 -3.14 -11.10
CA TRP A 253 9.72 -3.17 -11.57
C TRP A 253 9.54 -3.33 -13.09
N ASP A 254 10.56 -3.00 -13.89
CA ASP A 254 10.40 -3.06 -15.35
C ASP A 254 10.21 -4.50 -15.81
N ARG A 255 9.06 -4.77 -16.42
CA ARG A 255 8.68 -6.10 -16.90
C ARG A 255 9.65 -6.68 -17.93
N HIS A 256 10.36 -5.83 -18.66
CA HIS A 256 11.23 -6.24 -19.78
C HIS A 256 12.71 -6.16 -19.46
N ALA A 257 13.10 -5.24 -18.62
CA ALA A 257 14.50 -4.95 -18.29
C ALA A 257 14.80 -5.11 -16.78
N GLY A 258 13.78 -5.32 -15.95
CA GLY A 258 13.93 -5.57 -14.52
C GLY A 258 14.42 -6.99 -14.24
N TYR A 259 15.08 -7.15 -13.11
CA TYR A 259 15.61 -8.45 -12.68
C TYR A 259 14.56 -9.58 -12.63
N PRO A 260 13.32 -9.36 -12.13
CA PRO A 260 12.32 -10.42 -11.99
C PRO A 260 11.94 -11.13 -13.31
N GLY A 261 12.21 -10.51 -14.46
CA GLY A 261 11.94 -11.07 -15.77
C GLY A 261 13.01 -12.02 -16.31
N ASP A 262 14.07 -12.34 -15.53
CA ASP A 262 15.16 -13.21 -15.98
C ASP A 262 14.67 -14.64 -16.30
N PRO A 263 15.10 -15.22 -17.43
CA PRO A 263 14.70 -16.56 -17.87
C PRO A 263 14.97 -17.69 -16.87
N ALA A 264 15.92 -17.54 -15.96
CA ALA A 264 16.26 -18.54 -14.97
C ALA A 264 15.28 -18.62 -13.78
N TYR A 265 14.51 -17.55 -13.57
CA TYR A 265 13.61 -17.45 -12.42
C TYR A 265 12.34 -18.27 -12.59
N ARG A 266 11.67 -18.58 -11.46
CA ARG A 266 10.42 -19.32 -11.40
C ARG A 266 9.32 -18.63 -12.22
N GLU A 267 8.64 -19.38 -13.07
CA GLU A 267 7.48 -18.88 -13.80
C GLU A 267 6.32 -18.64 -12.82
N PHE A 268 5.70 -17.47 -12.90
CA PHE A 268 4.60 -17.08 -12.00
C PHE A 268 3.27 -17.71 -12.41
N TYR A 269 2.99 -17.76 -13.72
CA TYR A 269 1.68 -18.11 -14.25
C TYR A 269 1.45 -19.61 -14.49
N ARG A 270 2.47 -20.46 -14.36
CA ARG A 270 2.34 -21.89 -14.60
C ARG A 270 2.44 -22.67 -13.30
N ASP A 271 1.32 -23.28 -12.92
CA ASP A 271 1.13 -24.02 -11.66
C ASP A 271 0.49 -25.37 -11.93
N ILE A 272 0.82 -26.40 -11.14
CA ILE A 272 0.19 -27.73 -11.26
C ILE A 272 -1.31 -27.69 -11.07
N GLY A 273 -1.84 -26.69 -10.38
CA GLY A 273 -3.28 -26.45 -10.22
C GLY A 273 -4.03 -26.38 -11.55
N TYR A 274 -3.35 -25.97 -12.60
CA TYR A 274 -3.88 -25.88 -13.97
C TYR A 274 -3.36 -26.97 -14.89
N ASP A 275 -2.15 -27.49 -14.64
CA ASP A 275 -1.48 -28.48 -15.51
C ASP A 275 -1.96 -29.92 -15.25
N LEU A 276 -2.32 -30.28 -14.01
CA LEU A 276 -2.64 -31.65 -13.64
C LEU A 276 -4.15 -31.92 -13.65
N ASP A 277 -4.49 -33.22 -13.64
CA ASP A 277 -5.88 -33.69 -13.63
C ASP A 277 -6.62 -33.21 -12.35
N LEU A 278 -7.86 -32.75 -12.55
CA LEU A 278 -8.69 -32.24 -11.46
C LEU A 278 -9.07 -33.35 -10.45
N ASP A 279 -9.21 -34.61 -10.89
CA ASP A 279 -9.49 -35.72 -9.96
C ASP A 279 -8.29 -36.03 -9.07
N TYR A 280 -7.07 -35.82 -9.59
CA TYR A 280 -5.87 -35.90 -8.80
C TYR A 280 -5.75 -34.77 -7.77
N LEU A 281 -6.00 -33.53 -8.18
CA LEU A 281 -5.85 -32.32 -7.35
C LEU A 281 -7.06 -32.04 -6.48
N GLY A 282 -8.25 -32.47 -6.87
CA GLY A 282 -9.52 -32.05 -6.29
C GLY A 282 -9.62 -32.07 -4.77
N PRO A 283 -9.05 -33.07 -4.06
CA PRO A 283 -9.02 -33.06 -2.60
C PRO A 283 -8.21 -31.90 -1.97
N SER A 284 -7.23 -31.39 -2.71
CA SER A 284 -6.34 -30.28 -2.26
C SER A 284 -6.79 -28.91 -2.76
N LEU A 285 -7.88 -28.86 -3.55
CA LEU A 285 -8.40 -27.60 -4.11
C LEU A 285 -9.70 -27.17 -3.41
N PRO A 286 -9.83 -25.88 -3.02
CA PRO A 286 -11.03 -25.35 -2.38
C PRO A 286 -12.24 -25.51 -3.31
N GLY A 287 -13.27 -26.23 -2.87
CA GLY A 287 -14.47 -26.49 -3.66
C GLY A 287 -14.23 -27.14 -5.02
N ARG A 288 -13.08 -27.81 -5.24
CA ARG A 288 -12.61 -28.35 -6.53
C ARG A 288 -12.46 -27.28 -7.63
N ILE A 289 -12.23 -26.02 -7.23
CA ILE A 289 -11.97 -24.92 -8.17
C ILE A 289 -10.46 -24.85 -8.45
N ARG A 290 -10.07 -24.73 -9.72
CA ARG A 290 -8.66 -24.56 -10.10
C ARG A 290 -8.13 -23.25 -9.58
N VAL A 291 -7.05 -23.32 -8.81
CA VAL A 291 -6.30 -22.19 -8.23
C VAL A 291 -4.82 -22.50 -8.28
N ASP A 292 -3.99 -21.48 -8.05
CA ASP A 292 -2.58 -21.68 -7.79
C ASP A 292 -2.39 -22.53 -6.53
N THR A 293 -1.56 -23.55 -6.65
CA THR A 293 -1.24 -24.47 -5.53
C THR A 293 0.08 -24.14 -4.85
N GLY A 294 0.87 -23.22 -5.44
CA GLY A 294 2.23 -22.93 -5.03
C GLY A 294 3.30 -23.88 -5.61
N PHE A 295 2.90 -24.99 -6.24
CA PHE A 295 3.81 -25.92 -6.92
C PHE A 295 4.04 -25.51 -8.38
N LYS A 296 5.04 -24.67 -8.60
CA LYS A 296 5.38 -24.10 -9.91
C LYS A 296 6.68 -24.69 -10.42
N TYR A 297 6.58 -25.71 -11.27
CA TYR A 297 7.72 -26.55 -11.70
C TYR A 297 8.52 -26.00 -12.88
N TYR A 298 8.18 -24.81 -13.36
CA TYR A 298 8.77 -24.26 -14.56
C TYR A 298 9.46 -22.92 -14.29
N ARG A 299 10.45 -22.59 -15.13
CA ARG A 299 11.13 -21.29 -15.16
C ARG A 299 10.57 -20.41 -16.28
N ILE A 300 10.84 -19.12 -16.21
CA ILE A 300 10.40 -18.14 -17.22
C ILE A 300 10.89 -18.53 -18.62
N THR A 301 12.08 -19.10 -18.76
CA THR A 301 12.68 -19.61 -20.00
C THR A 301 12.88 -18.52 -21.06
N GLY A 302 11.94 -17.59 -21.19
CA GLY A 302 11.94 -16.50 -22.18
C GLY A 302 10.53 -16.17 -22.65
N ARG A 303 10.44 -15.42 -23.74
CA ARG A 303 9.17 -15.06 -24.38
C ARG A 303 8.64 -16.26 -25.16
N GLY A 304 7.61 -16.90 -24.67
CA GLY A 304 6.97 -18.04 -25.31
C GLY A 304 5.73 -18.47 -24.52
N PRO A 305 4.90 -19.34 -25.10
CA PRO A 305 3.70 -19.83 -24.44
C PRO A 305 4.04 -20.67 -23.21
N LEU A 306 3.13 -20.74 -22.24
CA LEU A 306 3.36 -21.41 -20.97
C LEU A 306 3.72 -22.90 -21.09
N HIS A 307 3.19 -23.60 -22.12
CA HIS A 307 3.45 -25.02 -22.31
C HIS A 307 4.88 -25.33 -22.81
N GLU A 308 5.63 -24.35 -23.33
CA GLU A 308 7.01 -24.48 -23.81
C GLU A 308 8.06 -24.13 -22.74
N LYS A 309 7.61 -23.80 -21.51
CA LYS A 309 8.52 -23.46 -20.41
C LYS A 309 9.32 -24.69 -19.98
N GLU A 310 10.59 -24.46 -19.64
CA GLU A 310 11.52 -25.49 -19.19
C GLU A 310 11.43 -25.69 -17.68
N PRO A 311 11.85 -26.87 -17.15
CA PRO A 311 11.88 -27.13 -15.72
C PRO A 311 12.68 -26.09 -14.94
N TYR A 312 12.14 -25.69 -13.80
CA TYR A 312 12.78 -24.75 -12.87
C TYR A 312 14.00 -25.37 -12.21
N ARG A 313 15.06 -24.59 -12.03
CA ARG A 313 16.31 -25.03 -11.40
C ARG A 313 16.66 -24.09 -10.26
N PRO A 314 16.27 -24.41 -9.02
CA PRO A 314 16.42 -23.52 -7.88
C PRO A 314 17.85 -23.01 -7.66
N GLU A 315 18.88 -23.86 -7.87
CA GLU A 315 20.28 -23.48 -7.66
C GLU A 315 20.75 -22.45 -8.70
N GLU A 316 20.36 -22.62 -9.97
CA GLU A 316 20.68 -21.65 -11.03
C GLU A 316 19.99 -20.30 -10.74
N ALA A 317 18.73 -20.33 -10.32
CA ALA A 317 17.96 -19.14 -9.96
C ALA A 317 18.55 -18.43 -8.74
N ARG A 318 18.98 -19.16 -7.72
CA ARG A 318 19.66 -18.60 -6.52
C ARG A 318 21.00 -17.94 -6.88
N ALA A 319 21.78 -18.55 -7.76
CA ALA A 319 23.02 -17.95 -8.26
C ALA A 319 22.75 -16.67 -9.05
N ARG A 320 21.72 -16.67 -9.91
CA ARG A 320 21.31 -15.50 -10.68
C ARG A 320 20.81 -14.37 -9.79
N ALA A 321 20.07 -14.67 -8.72
CA ALA A 321 19.64 -13.67 -7.76
C ALA A 321 20.84 -12.99 -7.05
N ALA A 322 21.90 -13.74 -6.75
CA ALA A 322 23.13 -13.18 -6.18
C ALA A 322 23.86 -12.27 -7.20
N GLU A 323 23.94 -12.67 -8.47
CA GLU A 323 24.51 -11.83 -9.54
C GLU A 323 23.74 -10.52 -9.72
N HIS A 324 22.41 -10.57 -9.71
CA HIS A 324 21.55 -9.38 -9.82
C HIS A 324 21.67 -8.47 -8.59
N ALA A 325 21.85 -9.03 -7.39
CA ALA A 325 22.11 -8.25 -6.19
C ALA A 325 23.46 -7.52 -6.27
N ALA A 326 24.50 -8.19 -6.77
CA ALA A 326 25.81 -7.58 -7.00
C ALA A 326 25.76 -6.46 -8.06
N ASP A 327 25.02 -6.68 -9.17
CA ASP A 327 24.80 -5.66 -10.20
C ASP A 327 24.06 -4.44 -9.62
N PHE A 328 23.02 -4.67 -8.80
CA PHE A 328 22.29 -3.57 -8.17
C PHE A 328 23.21 -2.73 -7.26
N VAL A 329 24.01 -3.38 -6.42
CA VAL A 329 24.97 -2.70 -5.54
C VAL A 329 26.00 -1.91 -6.33
N LEU A 330 26.56 -2.50 -7.40
CA LEU A 330 27.51 -1.82 -8.27
C LEU A 330 26.89 -0.57 -8.92
N ARG A 331 25.67 -0.68 -9.46
CA ARG A 331 24.97 0.46 -10.05
C ARG A 331 24.64 1.55 -9.03
N LYS A 332 24.32 1.20 -7.78
CA LYS A 332 24.11 2.20 -6.72
C LYS A 332 25.42 2.88 -6.34
N LYS A 333 26.50 2.16 -6.26
CA LYS A 333 27.84 2.74 -6.05
C LYS A 333 28.18 3.75 -7.14
N GLU A 334 28.01 3.38 -8.43
CA GLU A 334 28.26 4.29 -9.55
C GLU A 334 27.32 5.51 -9.54
N GLN A 335 26.04 5.30 -9.26
CA GLN A 335 25.04 6.37 -9.16
C GLN A 335 25.43 7.37 -8.07
N ILE A 336 25.71 6.89 -6.86
CA ILE A 336 26.09 7.72 -5.71
C ILE A 336 27.43 8.45 -5.98
N SER A 337 28.40 7.76 -6.60
CA SER A 337 29.67 8.38 -6.97
C SER A 337 29.54 9.56 -7.93
N ARG A 338 28.57 9.51 -8.84
CA ARG A 338 28.25 10.65 -9.72
C ARG A 338 27.54 11.76 -8.96
N LEU A 339 26.58 11.39 -8.10
CA LEU A 339 25.77 12.36 -7.36
C LEU A 339 26.55 13.15 -6.32
N LYS A 340 27.56 12.56 -5.67
CA LYS A 340 28.31 13.23 -4.60
C LYS A 340 29.03 14.51 -5.02
N ALA A 341 29.27 14.70 -6.32
CA ALA A 341 29.89 15.92 -6.85
C ALA A 341 28.95 17.13 -6.75
N GLU A 342 27.65 16.93 -6.78
CA GLU A 342 26.63 17.98 -6.83
C GLU A 342 25.70 17.97 -5.62
N VAL A 343 25.50 16.80 -5.00
CA VAL A 343 24.57 16.58 -3.90
C VAL A 343 25.35 16.24 -2.63
N PRO A 344 25.29 17.06 -1.58
CA PRO A 344 25.97 16.77 -0.33
C PRO A 344 25.29 15.59 0.39
N ALA A 345 25.97 14.42 0.41
CA ALA A 345 25.49 13.16 0.97
C ALA A 345 24.14 12.71 0.39
N PRO A 346 24.10 12.35 -0.90
CA PRO A 346 22.89 11.95 -1.59
C PRO A 346 22.28 10.69 -0.95
N VAL A 347 20.95 10.61 -0.95
CA VAL A 347 20.22 9.41 -0.60
C VAL A 347 19.43 8.90 -1.82
N VAL A 348 19.67 7.66 -2.18
CA VAL A 348 18.89 6.94 -3.20
C VAL A 348 17.76 6.20 -2.47
N VAL A 349 16.52 6.55 -2.77
CA VAL A 349 15.34 5.95 -2.14
C VAL A 349 14.74 4.91 -3.06
N ALA A 350 14.76 3.64 -2.64
CA ALA A 350 14.31 2.49 -3.42
C ALA A 350 13.12 1.79 -2.74
N PRO A 351 11.89 2.29 -2.96
CA PRO A 351 10.69 1.70 -2.39
C PRO A 351 10.08 0.67 -3.34
N TYR A 352 9.61 -0.42 -2.76
CA TYR A 352 8.96 -1.53 -3.46
C TYR A 352 7.81 -2.10 -2.63
N ASP A 353 6.84 -2.74 -3.29
CA ASP A 353 5.89 -3.59 -2.59
C ASP A 353 6.63 -4.82 -2.05
N ALA A 354 6.35 -5.19 -0.80
CA ALA A 354 6.98 -6.33 -0.15
C ALA A 354 6.63 -7.64 -0.86
N GLU A 355 5.40 -7.77 -1.34
CA GLU A 355 4.85 -8.95 -2.01
C GLU A 355 5.54 -9.26 -3.34
N LEU A 356 6.25 -8.27 -3.90
CA LEU A 356 7.15 -8.53 -5.02
C LEU A 356 8.19 -9.59 -4.65
N PHE A 357 8.74 -9.51 -3.43
CA PHE A 357 9.84 -10.36 -2.98
C PHE A 357 9.30 -11.66 -2.35
N GLY A 358 9.17 -12.69 -3.18
CA GLY A 358 8.73 -14.02 -2.81
C GLY A 358 7.44 -14.46 -3.49
N HIS A 359 6.42 -13.59 -3.58
CA HIS A 359 5.18 -13.95 -4.25
C HIS A 359 5.27 -13.74 -5.77
N TRP A 360 5.51 -12.51 -6.25
CA TRP A 360 5.62 -12.26 -7.70
C TRP A 360 7.00 -12.59 -8.26
N TRP A 361 8.05 -12.38 -7.48
CA TRP A 361 9.43 -12.76 -7.76
C TRP A 361 9.92 -13.72 -6.68
N TYR A 362 9.80 -15.00 -6.93
CA TYR A 362 10.07 -16.06 -5.94
C TYR A 362 11.46 -15.99 -5.34
N GLU A 363 12.46 -15.60 -6.10
CA GLU A 363 13.84 -15.43 -5.67
C GLU A 363 14.13 -14.10 -4.98
N GLY A 364 13.11 -13.23 -4.87
CA GLY A 364 13.21 -11.92 -4.24
C GLY A 364 13.79 -11.92 -2.83
N PRO A 365 13.40 -12.80 -1.90
CA PRO A 365 14.01 -12.90 -0.57
C PRO A 365 15.52 -13.24 -0.64
N ARG A 366 15.93 -14.12 -1.55
CA ARG A 366 17.34 -14.44 -1.78
C ARG A 366 18.12 -13.26 -2.34
N TRP A 367 17.51 -12.50 -3.26
CA TRP A 367 18.10 -11.28 -3.77
C TRP A 367 18.30 -10.25 -2.66
N LEU A 368 17.33 -10.07 -1.77
CA LEU A 368 17.43 -9.16 -0.62
C LEU A 368 18.53 -9.60 0.38
N ASP A 369 18.65 -10.89 0.67
CA ASP A 369 19.75 -11.43 1.48
C ASP A 369 21.11 -11.02 0.91
N CYS A 370 21.34 -11.33 -0.37
CA CYS A 370 22.58 -11.00 -1.06
C CYS A 370 22.81 -9.48 -1.15
N LEU A 371 21.77 -8.71 -1.46
CA LEU A 371 21.83 -7.25 -1.53
C LEU A 371 22.31 -6.65 -0.20
N CYS A 372 21.69 -7.05 0.92
CA CYS A 372 22.04 -6.53 2.23
C CYS A 372 23.48 -6.90 2.63
N ARG A 373 23.92 -8.12 2.33
CA ARG A 373 25.31 -8.54 2.58
C ARG A 373 26.29 -7.73 1.74
N TYR A 374 26.07 -7.63 0.44
CA TYR A 374 26.96 -6.89 -0.45
C TYR A 374 26.96 -5.38 -0.16
N ALA A 375 25.82 -4.79 0.20
CA ALA A 375 25.72 -3.39 0.58
C ALA A 375 26.35 -3.13 1.95
N GLY A 376 26.24 -4.07 2.90
CA GLY A 376 26.87 -3.97 4.22
C GLY A 376 28.41 -3.94 4.17
N ASP A 377 29.00 -4.59 3.17
CA ASP A 377 30.45 -4.64 2.95
C ASP A 377 30.99 -3.38 2.22
N GLN A 378 30.09 -2.49 1.71
CA GLN A 378 30.52 -1.31 0.97
C GLN A 378 31.09 -0.23 1.89
N LYS A 379 32.11 0.48 1.39
CA LYS A 379 32.68 1.69 2.05
C LYS A 379 32.20 2.97 1.39
N ASP A 380 31.78 2.89 0.13
CA ASP A 380 31.40 4.05 -0.69
C ASP A 380 30.02 4.60 -0.29
N PHE A 381 29.08 3.71 0.05
CA PHE A 381 27.77 4.12 0.55
C PHE A 381 27.32 3.25 1.73
N ARG A 382 26.31 3.70 2.45
CA ARG A 382 25.69 2.95 3.55
C ARG A 382 24.19 2.84 3.33
N MET A 383 23.63 1.70 3.73
CA MET A 383 22.19 1.60 3.92
C MET A 383 21.76 2.44 5.13
N VAL A 384 20.60 3.09 5.03
CA VAL A 384 20.11 4.02 6.06
C VAL A 384 18.58 3.98 6.13
N THR A 385 18.03 4.14 7.33
CA THR A 385 16.60 4.46 7.46
C THR A 385 16.37 5.96 7.24
N PRO A 386 15.18 6.39 6.82
CA PRO A 386 14.85 7.82 6.73
C PRO A 386 15.04 8.56 8.06
N SER A 387 14.72 7.95 9.19
CA SER A 387 14.94 8.55 10.50
C SER A 387 16.42 8.78 10.81
N GLU A 388 17.30 7.83 10.50
CA GLU A 388 18.74 7.97 10.66
C GLU A 388 19.29 9.08 9.74
N TYR A 389 18.82 9.12 8.48
CA TYR A 389 19.22 10.16 7.54
C TYR A 389 18.81 11.55 8.03
N LEU A 390 17.57 11.73 8.49
CA LEU A 390 17.06 13.00 8.99
C LEU A 390 17.74 13.43 10.32
N ALA A 391 18.12 12.48 11.18
CA ALA A 391 18.84 12.79 12.41
C ALA A 391 20.24 13.41 12.15
N ALA A 392 20.86 13.04 11.04
CA ALA A 392 22.16 13.58 10.62
C ALA A 392 22.03 14.86 9.77
N ARG A 393 20.81 15.35 9.49
CA ARG A 393 20.54 16.47 8.57
C ARG A 393 19.54 17.44 9.18
N THR A 394 19.95 18.66 9.40
CA THR A 394 19.11 19.71 10.00
C THR A 394 18.63 20.74 8.96
N GLU A 395 19.28 20.81 7.82
CA GLU A 395 18.99 21.81 6.78
C GLU A 395 18.53 21.11 5.49
N LEU A 396 17.22 21.08 5.32
CA LEU A 396 16.56 20.64 4.09
C LEU A 396 15.83 21.83 3.44
N GLN A 397 15.76 21.83 2.13
CA GLN A 397 14.99 22.82 1.39
C GLN A 397 13.50 22.65 1.67
N THR A 398 12.79 23.75 1.96
CA THR A 398 11.32 23.74 2.06
C THR A 398 10.72 24.03 0.70
N VAL A 399 9.72 23.24 0.31
CA VAL A 399 9.01 23.36 -0.97
C VAL A 399 7.52 23.09 -0.81
N GLU A 400 6.75 23.52 -1.80
CA GLU A 400 5.37 23.08 -2.04
C GLU A 400 5.41 21.99 -3.11
N LEU A 401 5.05 20.76 -2.74
CA LEU A 401 5.05 19.64 -3.67
C LEU A 401 3.93 19.74 -4.71
N SER A 402 4.18 19.15 -5.87
CA SER A 402 3.13 18.95 -6.88
C SER A 402 2.33 17.67 -6.58
N PRO A 403 1.02 17.64 -6.92
CA PRO A 403 0.21 16.43 -6.81
C PRO A 403 0.75 15.31 -7.69
N GLY A 404 0.53 14.07 -7.28
CA GLY A 404 0.90 12.90 -8.06
C GLY A 404 0.71 11.59 -7.32
N SER A 405 1.06 10.49 -7.97
CA SER A 405 1.08 9.13 -7.43
C SER A 405 2.08 8.28 -8.21
N TRP A 406 2.30 7.04 -7.79
CA TRP A 406 3.12 6.11 -8.55
C TRP A 406 2.32 5.28 -9.57
N GLY A 407 1.01 5.52 -9.68
CA GLY A 407 0.15 4.88 -10.65
C GLY A 407 0.49 5.25 -12.10
N GLU A 408 -0.15 4.56 -13.03
CA GLU A 408 0.00 4.80 -14.48
C GLU A 408 -0.20 6.28 -14.82
N GLY A 409 0.74 6.84 -15.56
CA GLY A 409 0.72 8.26 -15.93
C GLY A 409 1.15 9.22 -14.81
N GLY A 410 1.44 8.72 -13.60
CA GLY A 410 1.94 9.53 -12.48
C GLY A 410 0.88 10.28 -11.69
N TYR A 411 -0.41 10.09 -12.00
CA TYR A 411 -1.53 10.77 -11.34
C TYR A 411 -2.59 9.78 -10.87
N HIS A 412 -3.88 10.12 -11.01
CA HIS A 412 -4.97 9.39 -10.35
C HIS A 412 -5.70 8.39 -11.28
N SER A 413 -5.25 8.19 -12.52
CA SER A 413 -5.97 7.45 -13.56
C SER A 413 -6.27 5.98 -13.23
N VAL A 414 -5.49 5.38 -12.34
CA VAL A 414 -5.75 4.01 -11.84
C VAL A 414 -6.97 4.00 -10.95
N TRP A 415 -7.11 4.99 -10.07
CA TRP A 415 -8.17 5.06 -9.04
C TRP A 415 -9.37 5.88 -9.48
N LEU A 416 -9.27 6.69 -10.54
CA LEU A 416 -10.35 7.49 -11.09
C LEU A 416 -10.37 7.40 -12.61
N ASN A 417 -11.28 6.60 -13.14
CA ASN A 417 -11.48 6.38 -14.57
C ASN A 417 -12.91 5.88 -14.82
N GLU A 418 -13.28 5.66 -16.09
CA GLU A 418 -14.64 5.25 -16.51
C GLU A 418 -15.16 3.97 -15.83
N ALA A 419 -14.27 3.07 -15.39
CA ALA A 419 -14.67 1.82 -14.75
C ALA A 419 -15.03 2.01 -13.27
N ASN A 420 -14.44 2.99 -12.58
CA ASN A 420 -14.50 3.14 -11.13
C ASN A 420 -14.93 4.53 -10.60
N ASP A 421 -15.18 5.52 -11.46
CA ASP A 421 -15.58 6.88 -11.07
C ASP A 421 -16.88 6.93 -10.25
N TRP A 422 -17.79 5.98 -10.51
CA TRP A 422 -19.06 5.83 -9.80
C TRP A 422 -18.91 5.62 -8.28
N LEU A 423 -17.75 5.11 -7.80
CA LEU A 423 -17.47 4.91 -6.38
C LEU A 423 -17.49 6.24 -5.62
N TYR A 424 -16.87 7.28 -6.20
CA TYR A 424 -16.55 8.52 -5.47
C TYR A 424 -17.77 9.36 -5.13
N ARG A 425 -18.81 9.42 -5.95
CA ARG A 425 -20.05 10.12 -5.59
C ARG A 425 -20.69 9.56 -4.31
N HIS A 426 -20.55 8.24 -4.08
CA HIS A 426 -21.05 7.58 -2.90
C HIS A 426 -20.14 7.81 -1.70
N LEU A 427 -18.82 7.71 -1.88
CA LEU A 427 -17.83 7.97 -0.84
C LEU A 427 -17.93 9.42 -0.33
N HIS A 428 -17.93 10.40 -1.23
CA HIS A 428 -17.99 11.82 -0.85
C HIS A 428 -19.27 12.15 -0.08
N ARG A 429 -20.40 11.55 -0.47
CA ARG A 429 -21.66 11.71 0.28
C ARG A 429 -21.58 11.08 1.67
N ALA A 430 -20.97 9.89 1.77
CA ALA A 430 -20.80 9.20 3.05
C ALA A 430 -19.81 9.94 3.96
N GLU A 431 -18.72 10.51 3.43
CA GLU A 431 -17.78 11.37 4.17
C GLU A 431 -18.47 12.59 4.78
N ALA A 432 -19.27 13.31 3.98
CA ALA A 432 -20.03 14.47 4.44
C ALA A 432 -21.02 14.07 5.54
N LYS A 433 -21.74 12.95 5.34
CA LYS A 433 -22.71 12.42 6.30
C LYS A 433 -22.04 12.00 7.61
N MET A 434 -20.89 11.30 7.55
CA MET A 434 -20.16 10.91 8.76
C MET A 434 -19.69 12.12 9.57
N SER A 435 -19.24 13.19 8.90
CA SER A 435 -18.84 14.43 9.56
C SER A 435 -20.04 15.13 10.22
N GLU A 436 -21.21 15.15 9.57
CA GLU A 436 -22.46 15.66 10.18
C GLU A 436 -22.84 14.88 11.44
N LEU A 437 -22.85 13.55 11.36
CA LEU A 437 -23.17 12.68 12.50
C LEU A 437 -22.20 12.90 13.66
N ALA A 438 -20.89 12.95 13.36
CA ALA A 438 -19.86 13.21 14.37
C ALA A 438 -19.99 14.59 15.03
N ASP A 439 -20.40 15.62 14.28
CA ASP A 439 -20.63 16.96 14.82
C ASP A 439 -21.92 17.06 15.69
N LEU A 440 -22.95 16.25 15.38
CA LEU A 440 -24.24 16.27 16.08
C LEU A 440 -24.25 15.41 17.35
N ALA A 441 -23.42 14.38 17.42
CA ALA A 441 -23.50 13.34 18.44
C ALA A 441 -23.26 13.84 19.89
N GLY A 442 -22.48 14.90 20.09
CA GLY A 442 -22.21 15.42 21.46
C GLY A 442 -21.64 14.34 22.39
N GLU A 443 -22.23 14.18 23.56
CA GLU A 443 -22.03 13.04 24.45
C GLU A 443 -23.04 11.94 24.07
N ALA A 444 -22.64 11.01 23.24
CA ALA A 444 -23.46 9.91 22.74
C ALA A 444 -23.70 8.87 23.86
N ALA A 445 -24.92 8.30 23.92
CA ALA A 445 -25.19 7.12 24.75
C ALA A 445 -24.39 5.90 24.22
N ALA A 446 -24.17 4.91 25.08
CA ALA A 446 -23.29 3.77 24.76
C ALA A 446 -23.64 3.05 23.44
N LEU A 447 -24.93 2.82 23.15
CA LEU A 447 -25.36 2.21 21.89
C LEU A 447 -25.18 3.14 20.69
N GLU A 448 -25.44 4.43 20.87
CA GLU A 448 -25.21 5.46 19.84
C GLU A 448 -23.72 5.58 19.50
N GLU A 449 -22.83 5.57 20.51
CA GLU A 449 -21.38 5.59 20.31
C GLU A 449 -20.90 4.35 19.54
N ARG A 450 -21.42 3.15 19.87
CA ARG A 450 -21.12 1.93 19.12
C ARG A 450 -21.55 2.05 17.67
N ALA A 451 -22.76 2.51 17.39
CA ALA A 451 -23.28 2.69 16.04
C ALA A 451 -22.47 3.72 15.24
N LEU A 452 -22.09 4.86 15.86
CA LEU A 452 -21.23 5.88 15.24
C LEU A 452 -19.84 5.34 14.90
N ASN A 453 -19.22 4.63 15.83
CA ASN A 453 -17.90 4.03 15.62
C ASN A 453 -17.95 2.96 14.53
N GLN A 454 -19.01 2.15 14.51
CA GLN A 454 -19.19 1.14 13.46
C GLN A 454 -19.47 1.79 12.09
N ALA A 455 -20.25 2.87 12.02
CA ALA A 455 -20.43 3.63 10.79
C ALA A 455 -19.08 4.19 10.28
N ALA A 456 -18.25 4.74 11.17
CA ALA A 456 -16.91 5.20 10.81
C ALA A 456 -16.01 4.05 10.28
N LYS A 457 -16.09 2.86 10.88
CA LYS A 457 -15.39 1.65 10.41
C LYS A 457 -15.83 1.24 9.01
N GLU A 458 -17.13 1.18 8.77
CA GLU A 458 -17.67 0.82 7.45
C GLU A 458 -17.24 1.82 6.37
N LEU A 459 -17.22 3.11 6.69
CA LEU A 459 -16.74 4.13 5.76
C LEU A 459 -15.25 3.98 5.47
N LEU A 460 -14.40 3.75 6.48
CA LEU A 460 -12.98 3.49 6.28
C LEU A 460 -12.75 2.29 5.34
N LEU A 461 -13.47 1.18 5.55
CA LEU A 461 -13.37 -0.03 4.74
C LEU A 461 -13.87 0.20 3.29
N ALA A 462 -14.92 1.00 3.11
CA ALA A 462 -15.38 1.39 1.78
C ALA A 462 -14.35 2.26 1.02
N GLN A 463 -13.52 3.03 1.73
CA GLN A 463 -12.52 3.94 1.15
C GLN A 463 -11.21 3.26 0.72
N SER A 464 -11.04 1.95 0.92
CA SER A 464 -9.82 1.24 0.49
C SER A 464 -9.51 1.50 -0.98
N SER A 465 -8.25 1.84 -1.30
CA SER A 465 -7.77 2.07 -2.67
C SER A 465 -7.88 0.82 -3.53
N ASP A 466 -7.85 -0.35 -2.88
CA ASP A 466 -7.89 -1.65 -3.54
C ASP A 466 -9.15 -1.85 -4.39
N TRP A 467 -10.30 -1.34 -3.93
CA TRP A 467 -11.55 -1.54 -4.68
C TRP A 467 -11.48 -0.89 -6.05
N ALA A 468 -11.02 0.36 -6.12
CA ALA A 468 -10.86 1.08 -7.38
C ALA A 468 -9.76 0.44 -8.26
N PHE A 469 -8.66 0.01 -7.65
CA PHE A 469 -7.55 -0.67 -8.33
C PHE A 469 -7.99 -2.00 -8.95
N ILE A 470 -8.62 -2.90 -8.18
CA ILE A 470 -9.09 -4.22 -8.63
C ILE A 470 -10.13 -4.08 -9.76
N ILE A 471 -11.05 -3.11 -9.65
CA ILE A 471 -12.02 -2.82 -10.71
C ILE A 471 -11.30 -2.39 -12.00
N LYS A 472 -10.29 -1.53 -11.91
CA LYS A 472 -9.48 -1.11 -13.07
C LYS A 472 -8.66 -2.25 -13.64
N ALA A 473 -8.04 -3.08 -12.79
CA ALA A 473 -7.23 -4.22 -13.20
C ALA A 473 -8.04 -5.35 -13.85
N GLY A 474 -9.31 -5.47 -13.52
CA GLY A 474 -10.19 -6.48 -14.13
C GLY A 474 -10.07 -7.90 -13.57
N THR A 475 -9.32 -8.10 -12.47
CA THR A 475 -8.97 -9.45 -11.98
C THR A 475 -10.02 -10.07 -11.06
N ALA A 476 -10.62 -9.30 -10.15
CA ALA A 476 -11.64 -9.74 -9.19
C ALA A 476 -12.74 -8.68 -9.02
N VAL A 477 -13.27 -8.21 -10.14
CA VAL A 477 -14.17 -7.03 -10.21
C VAL A 477 -15.41 -7.20 -9.35
N GLU A 478 -16.08 -8.36 -9.43
CA GLU A 478 -17.33 -8.59 -8.69
C GLU A 478 -17.08 -8.66 -7.18
N TYR A 479 -15.94 -9.20 -6.76
CA TYR A 479 -15.54 -9.18 -5.35
C TYR A 479 -15.33 -7.75 -4.84
N ALA A 480 -14.56 -6.92 -5.56
CA ALA A 480 -14.32 -5.54 -5.18
C ALA A 480 -15.62 -4.72 -5.11
N LYS A 481 -16.50 -4.87 -6.10
CA LYS A 481 -17.83 -4.25 -6.08
C LYS A 481 -18.67 -4.71 -4.90
N PHE A 482 -18.71 -6.02 -4.64
CA PHE A 482 -19.44 -6.60 -3.51
C PHE A 482 -18.95 -6.00 -2.17
N ARG A 483 -17.64 -5.99 -1.94
CA ARG A 483 -17.05 -5.44 -0.72
C ARG A 483 -17.39 -3.96 -0.55
N PHE A 484 -17.16 -3.16 -1.57
CA PHE A 484 -17.49 -1.73 -1.56
C PHE A 484 -18.96 -1.48 -1.27
N ILE A 485 -19.87 -2.13 -2.01
CA ILE A 485 -21.32 -1.95 -1.86
C ILE A 485 -21.77 -2.39 -0.47
N ASN A 486 -21.28 -3.51 0.04
CA ASN A 486 -21.65 -4.01 1.35
C ASN A 486 -21.27 -3.02 2.47
N HIS A 487 -20.02 -2.53 2.47
CA HIS A 487 -19.59 -1.54 3.45
C HIS A 487 -20.40 -0.24 3.36
N LEU A 488 -20.68 0.22 2.14
CA LEU A 488 -21.48 1.42 1.93
C LEU A 488 -22.94 1.23 2.38
N GLN A 489 -23.54 0.07 2.15
CA GLN A 489 -24.89 -0.27 2.60
C GLN A 489 -24.95 -0.30 4.14
N ASN A 490 -23.98 -0.94 4.80
CA ASN A 490 -23.88 -0.97 6.25
C ASN A 490 -23.75 0.45 6.81
N PHE A 491 -22.86 1.28 6.23
CA PHE A 491 -22.73 2.68 6.60
C PHE A 491 -24.07 3.43 6.49
N ASN A 492 -24.75 3.33 5.33
CA ASN A 492 -26.00 4.05 5.10
C ASN A 492 -27.14 3.57 6.03
N ALA A 493 -27.20 2.27 6.35
CA ALA A 493 -28.16 1.75 7.30
C ALA A 493 -27.94 2.29 8.70
N LEU A 494 -26.69 2.28 9.19
CA LEU A 494 -26.31 2.87 10.48
C LEU A 494 -26.59 4.38 10.52
N ALA A 495 -26.17 5.12 9.48
CA ALA A 495 -26.42 6.56 9.39
C ALA A 495 -27.91 6.90 9.44
N GLY A 496 -28.76 6.15 8.71
CA GLY A 496 -30.21 6.35 8.76
C GLY A 496 -30.84 6.03 10.12
N GLN A 497 -30.34 5.02 10.84
CA GLN A 497 -30.79 4.71 12.20
C GLN A 497 -30.38 5.80 13.18
N LEU A 498 -29.16 6.29 13.09
CA LEU A 498 -28.63 7.40 13.90
C LEU A 498 -29.44 8.70 13.70
N GLU A 499 -29.79 9.03 12.46
CA GLU A 499 -30.62 10.21 12.14
C GLU A 499 -32.02 10.13 12.75
N ARG A 500 -32.65 8.94 12.68
CA ARG A 500 -33.97 8.71 13.29
C ARG A 500 -33.92 8.51 14.80
N ARG A 501 -32.72 8.34 15.38
CA ARG A 501 -32.52 7.95 16.79
C ARG A 501 -33.21 6.62 17.15
N GLU A 502 -33.28 5.72 16.18
CA GLU A 502 -33.89 4.39 16.29
C GLU A 502 -32.81 3.35 15.92
N ILE A 503 -31.93 3.06 16.91
CA ILE A 503 -30.78 2.19 16.67
C ILE A 503 -31.17 0.74 16.98
N ASP A 504 -31.04 -0.13 15.99
CA ASP A 504 -31.20 -1.58 16.11
C ASP A 504 -29.91 -2.20 16.67
N GLU A 505 -29.92 -2.56 17.94
CA GLU A 505 -28.76 -3.12 18.63
C GLU A 505 -28.32 -4.47 18.02
N GLU A 506 -29.25 -5.31 17.56
CA GLU A 506 -28.93 -6.60 16.94
C GLU A 506 -28.22 -6.39 15.60
N PHE A 507 -28.65 -5.40 14.82
CA PHE A 507 -27.98 -5.01 13.58
C PHE A 507 -26.55 -4.52 13.85
N VAL A 508 -26.36 -3.62 14.82
CA VAL A 508 -25.03 -3.11 15.22
C VAL A 508 -24.14 -4.28 15.62
N PHE A 509 -24.61 -5.14 16.52
CA PHE A 509 -23.86 -6.31 16.99
C PHE A 509 -23.44 -7.24 15.84
N ARG A 510 -24.36 -7.56 14.94
CA ARG A 510 -24.08 -8.43 13.77
C ARG A 510 -22.97 -7.86 12.89
N ILE A 511 -22.97 -6.56 12.61
CA ILE A 511 -21.95 -5.91 11.78
C ILE A 511 -20.60 -5.85 12.52
N GLU A 512 -20.60 -5.56 13.81
CA GLU A 512 -19.38 -5.61 14.65
C GLU A 512 -18.71 -6.98 14.56
N GLN A 513 -19.48 -8.08 14.68
CA GLN A 513 -18.97 -9.44 14.60
C GLN A 513 -18.43 -9.78 13.21
N SER A 514 -19.09 -9.31 12.15
CA SER A 514 -18.63 -9.58 10.77
C SER A 514 -17.30 -8.91 10.45
N GLY A 515 -16.98 -7.80 11.10
CA GLY A 515 -15.75 -7.03 10.90
C GLY A 515 -14.49 -7.62 11.53
N GLY A 516 -14.57 -8.72 12.29
CA GLY A 516 -13.42 -9.42 12.89
C GLY A 516 -12.45 -8.53 13.64
N ALA A 517 -11.17 -8.82 13.49
CA ALA A 517 -10.08 -8.11 14.19
C ALA A 517 -9.79 -6.69 13.65
N PHE A 518 -10.46 -6.25 12.57
CA PHE A 518 -10.25 -4.87 12.11
C PHE A 518 -10.71 -3.86 13.16
N PRO A 519 -9.87 -2.89 13.53
CA PRO A 519 -10.13 -1.99 14.66
C PRO A 519 -11.34 -1.10 14.43
N VAL A 520 -11.97 -0.74 15.51
CA VAL A 520 -13.08 0.22 15.52
C VAL A 520 -12.49 1.61 15.76
N PRO A 521 -12.63 2.55 14.81
CA PRO A 521 -12.12 3.91 14.98
C PRO A 521 -13.01 4.73 15.90
N ASP A 522 -12.46 5.78 16.50
CA ASP A 522 -13.27 6.79 17.18
C ASP A 522 -13.94 7.68 16.13
N TYR A 523 -15.27 7.72 16.09
CA TYR A 523 -16.05 8.55 15.16
C TYR A 523 -15.72 10.04 15.26
N ARG A 524 -15.22 10.51 16.42
CA ARG A 524 -14.82 11.90 16.65
C ARG A 524 -13.71 12.38 15.72
N LEU A 525 -12.96 11.45 15.10
CA LEU A 525 -11.95 11.76 14.07
C LEU A 525 -12.57 12.48 12.85
N TYR A 526 -13.87 12.28 12.59
CA TYR A 526 -14.60 12.93 11.51
C TYR A 526 -15.21 14.28 11.90
N SER A 527 -15.14 14.69 13.17
CA SER A 527 -15.74 15.96 13.63
C SER A 527 -14.93 17.17 13.15
N ARG A 528 -15.65 18.14 12.58
CA ARG A 528 -15.12 19.47 12.23
C ARG A 528 -14.83 20.33 13.47
N ARG A 529 -15.53 20.07 14.57
CA ARG A 529 -15.39 20.78 15.85
C ARG A 529 -14.08 20.47 16.57
N ALA A 530 -13.49 19.32 16.34
CA ALA A 530 -12.18 18.94 16.88
C ALA A 530 -11.06 19.92 16.47
N ARG A 531 -11.27 20.74 15.43
CA ARG A 531 -10.38 21.84 15.01
C ARG A 531 -10.41 23.08 15.92
N VAL A 532 -11.48 23.29 16.70
CA VAL A 532 -11.69 24.55 17.45
C VAL A 532 -10.77 24.67 18.67
N GLY A 533 -10.14 23.58 19.12
CA GLY A 533 -9.11 23.60 20.17
C GLY A 533 -7.69 23.94 19.69
N LEU A 534 -7.44 23.93 18.39
CA LEU A 534 -6.16 24.31 17.79
C LEU A 534 -6.23 25.77 17.35
N LYS A 535 -5.48 26.64 18.03
CA LYS A 535 -5.36 28.07 17.70
C LYS A 535 -5.25 28.27 16.18
N LYS A 536 -6.10 29.17 15.66
CA LYS A 536 -6.09 29.62 14.26
C LYS A 536 -4.64 29.77 13.77
N PRO A 537 -4.24 29.08 12.72
CA PRO A 537 -3.09 29.49 11.99
C PRO A 537 -3.50 30.60 11.04
N PHE A 538 -2.75 31.66 11.06
CA PHE A 538 -2.62 32.70 10.07
C PHE A 538 -3.90 33.20 9.39
N SER A 539 -4.28 34.43 9.73
CA SER A 539 -4.90 35.33 8.77
C SER A 539 -3.89 35.63 7.65
N GLY A 540 -3.74 34.68 6.74
CA GLY A 540 -3.11 34.90 5.45
C GLY A 540 -3.94 35.96 4.73
N SER A 541 -3.31 37.03 4.30
CA SER A 541 -3.90 38.05 3.44
C SER A 541 -4.78 37.39 2.40
N SER A 542 -6.04 37.76 2.36
CA SER A 542 -6.97 37.38 1.29
C SER A 542 -6.44 37.96 -0.03
N ARG A 543 -5.54 37.24 -0.70
CA ARG A 543 -5.24 37.53 -2.11
C ARG A 543 -6.47 37.17 -2.91
N ARG A 544 -7.17 38.16 -3.40
CA ARG A 544 -8.17 37.99 -4.46
C ARG A 544 -7.42 37.68 -5.72
N TYR A 545 -7.77 36.56 -6.35
CA TYR A 545 -7.23 36.22 -7.66
C TYR A 545 -8.14 36.80 -8.76
N ARG A 546 -7.52 37.11 -9.90
CA ARG A 546 -8.22 37.34 -11.14
C ARG A 546 -8.13 36.07 -11.96
N VAL A 547 -9.25 35.39 -12.14
CA VAL A 547 -9.32 34.12 -12.83
C VAL A 547 -9.96 34.32 -14.18
N MET A 548 -9.30 33.90 -15.25
CA MET A 548 -9.87 33.89 -16.60
C MET A 548 -10.16 32.45 -16.98
N ILE A 549 -11.41 32.16 -17.31
CA ILE A 549 -11.87 30.86 -17.79
C ILE A 549 -12.16 30.97 -19.27
N LEU A 550 -11.51 30.15 -20.09
CA LEU A 550 -11.79 30.03 -21.52
C LEU A 550 -12.69 28.81 -21.72
N SER A 551 -13.89 29.01 -22.24
CA SER A 551 -14.85 27.95 -22.53
C SER A 551 -15.57 28.17 -23.84
N TRP A 552 -15.83 27.08 -24.55
CA TRP A 552 -16.67 27.13 -25.75
C TRP A 552 -18.13 27.40 -25.44
N GLU A 553 -18.58 27.09 -24.26
CA GLU A 553 -19.96 27.13 -23.81
C GLU A 553 -20.07 27.81 -22.45
N TYR A 554 -21.04 28.70 -22.31
CA TYR A 554 -21.45 29.31 -21.05
C TYR A 554 -22.92 29.72 -21.13
N PRO A 555 -23.74 29.65 -20.05
CA PRO A 555 -25.13 30.10 -20.10
C PRO A 555 -25.29 31.54 -20.64
N PRO A 556 -26.34 31.84 -21.43
CA PRO A 556 -27.54 31.02 -21.65
C PRO A 556 -27.43 29.93 -22.72
N VAL A 557 -26.29 29.79 -23.40
CA VAL A 557 -26.12 28.78 -24.45
C VAL A 557 -25.53 27.52 -23.86
N ILE A 558 -26.29 26.44 -23.87
CA ILE A 558 -25.92 25.13 -23.34
C ILE A 558 -25.99 24.13 -24.50
N VAL A 559 -24.84 23.59 -24.91
CA VAL A 559 -24.75 22.52 -25.92
C VAL A 559 -24.42 21.18 -25.26
N GLY A 560 -23.82 21.20 -24.05
CA GLY A 560 -23.45 19.98 -23.31
C GLY A 560 -23.15 20.21 -21.82
N GLY A 561 -22.65 19.20 -21.15
CA GLY A 561 -22.34 19.23 -19.70
C GLY A 561 -21.24 20.23 -19.31
N LEU A 562 -20.36 20.62 -20.24
CA LEU A 562 -19.24 21.54 -20.00
C LEU A 562 -19.73 22.92 -19.58
N SER A 563 -20.79 23.43 -20.21
CA SER A 563 -21.39 24.76 -19.91
C SER A 563 -21.81 24.86 -18.44
N ARG A 564 -22.46 23.83 -17.92
CA ARG A 564 -22.90 23.76 -16.51
C ARG A 564 -21.71 23.70 -15.55
N HIS A 565 -20.71 22.89 -15.88
CA HIS A 565 -19.50 22.75 -15.06
C HIS A 565 -18.74 24.10 -14.95
N VAL A 566 -18.55 24.80 -16.07
CA VAL A 566 -17.87 26.10 -16.10
C VAL A 566 -18.67 27.17 -15.33
N HIS A 567 -19.99 27.15 -15.43
CA HIS A 567 -20.86 28.03 -14.68
C HIS A 567 -20.73 27.81 -13.17
N ASP A 568 -20.83 26.55 -12.72
CA ASP A 568 -20.75 26.19 -11.29
C ASP A 568 -19.35 26.53 -10.72
N LEU A 569 -18.29 26.30 -11.50
CA LEU A 569 -16.92 26.68 -11.13
C LEU A 569 -16.75 28.19 -11.00
N ALA A 570 -17.26 28.95 -11.95
CA ALA A 570 -17.19 30.42 -11.90
C ALA A 570 -17.93 31.00 -10.68
N HIS A 571 -19.10 30.45 -10.36
CA HIS A 571 -19.86 30.81 -9.17
C HIS A 571 -19.15 30.45 -7.88
N ALA A 572 -18.54 29.26 -7.79
CA ALA A 572 -17.78 28.81 -6.62
C ALA A 572 -16.57 29.74 -6.36
N LEU A 573 -15.79 30.06 -7.39
CA LEU A 573 -14.65 30.99 -7.28
C LEU A 573 -15.08 32.41 -6.88
N THR A 574 -16.16 32.91 -7.45
CA THR A 574 -16.71 34.21 -7.06
C THR A 574 -17.19 34.20 -5.61
N GLY A 575 -17.79 33.08 -5.14
CA GLY A 575 -18.19 32.88 -3.74
C GLY A 575 -17.00 32.89 -2.78
N LEU A 576 -15.80 32.52 -3.25
CA LEU A 576 -14.55 32.63 -2.50
C LEU A 576 -13.95 34.04 -2.50
N GLY A 577 -14.53 34.97 -3.23
CA GLY A 577 -14.12 36.36 -3.30
C GLY A 577 -13.17 36.69 -4.44
N ASP A 578 -12.96 35.76 -5.37
CA ASP A 578 -12.13 35.97 -6.57
C ASP A 578 -12.88 36.73 -7.67
N GLU A 579 -12.16 37.49 -8.50
CA GLU A 579 -12.67 38.16 -9.68
C GLU A 579 -12.60 37.21 -10.87
N VAL A 580 -13.75 36.72 -11.36
CA VAL A 580 -13.80 35.69 -12.41
C VAL A 580 -14.31 36.27 -13.72
N HIS A 581 -13.53 36.10 -14.78
CA HIS A 581 -13.88 36.46 -16.14
C HIS A 581 -14.02 35.20 -16.98
N VAL A 582 -15.19 35.00 -17.60
CA VAL A 582 -15.42 33.89 -18.52
C VAL A 582 -15.45 34.39 -19.95
N LEU A 583 -14.52 33.93 -20.77
CA LEU A 583 -14.49 34.18 -22.22
C LEU A 583 -15.09 32.97 -22.94
N THR A 584 -16.14 33.22 -23.71
CA THR A 584 -16.83 32.17 -24.49
C THR A 584 -16.94 32.57 -25.96
N CYS A 585 -17.15 31.60 -26.84
CA CYS A 585 -17.35 31.87 -28.26
C CYS A 585 -18.69 32.56 -28.50
N PRO A 586 -18.75 33.63 -29.37
CA PRO A 586 -20.01 34.22 -29.78
C PRO A 586 -20.79 33.23 -30.66
N HIS A 587 -22.02 32.92 -30.27
CA HIS A 587 -22.92 32.13 -31.11
C HIS A 587 -23.65 33.03 -32.12
N LYS A 588 -23.77 32.55 -33.37
CA LYS A 588 -24.50 33.23 -34.42
C LYS A 588 -25.96 33.46 -33.99
N GLY A 589 -26.34 34.70 -33.71
CA GLY A 589 -27.70 35.08 -33.37
C GLY A 589 -27.87 36.12 -32.27
N GLN A 590 -26.79 36.57 -31.61
CA GLN A 590 -26.80 37.70 -30.68
C GLN A 590 -25.76 38.71 -31.14
N GLY A 591 -26.22 39.66 -31.96
CA GLY A 591 -25.58 40.92 -32.27
C GLY A 591 -26.08 42.00 -31.33
#